data_26addd4a0c195f1bff17d0ab334197d2
#
_entry.id   26addd4a0c195f1bff17d0ab334197d2
#
_cell.length_a   1.000
_cell.length_b   1.000
_cell.length_c   1.000
_cell.angle_alpha   90.00
_cell.angle_beta   90.00
_cell.angle_gamma   90.00
#
_symmetry.space_group_name_H-M   'P 1'
#
loop_
_entity.id
_entity.type
_entity.pdbx_description
1 polymer ?
#
loop_
_entity_poly.entity_id
_entity_poly.type
_entity_poly.pdbx_seq_one_letter_code
_entity_poly.pdbx_strand_id
1 'polypeptide(L)'
;MKMSKQSMRRNLLWLSVLAGLTIPSMQAFDLSLHAQADSVQEDVHPMDTSRFLPWSLTMWGQHRSNTMDHQLGQLLVRGGNIDRTLVDAARAAQGGDMGVFGFSSGFQLHARSRRMWKETNWRLCGSIQARWIGDSRWTPELYDLVLTGNAEHLGRWDVLDGTRARSTAWLNAAIGIEGQHHNRVELGLVYRPFQFEGLIHTGYFYVNEAVDDLHASMRANARMSRKAGWGLGVNAEWHFLREEAPFAFHVQLRNLGVVLAPNPLRFAVDTVLETSGLPLSGAGWSIASLQDEGFAEGLYTADSSGVDFQLLPGRLDLSFEYPLSPRTGWDVQVQLGEWMPLPRAISGFRRAFGKHWQAGVQVIAGGWGRVRPAAWARWRMPNERAFMIYIEDPWGWGSDSAYGRGVTLRYESL
;
A
#
# COMPACT_ATOMS: atom_id res chain seq x y z
N MET A 1 13.17 -36.17 -17.50
CA MET A 1 14.21 -35.18 -17.80
C MET A 1 14.31 -34.27 -16.57
N LYS A 2 15.44 -34.29 -15.83
CA LYS A 2 15.59 -33.51 -14.57
C LYS A 2 15.94 -32.06 -14.92
N MET A 3 14.99 -31.17 -14.74
CA MET A 3 15.27 -29.72 -14.85
C MET A 3 16.29 -29.30 -13.79
N SER A 4 17.33 -28.60 -14.20
CA SER A 4 18.35 -28.08 -13.29
C SER A 4 17.76 -27.00 -12.38
N LYS A 5 18.13 -26.98 -11.11
CA LYS A 5 17.72 -25.95 -10.11
C LYS A 5 18.03 -24.50 -10.52
N GLN A 6 18.87 -24.31 -11.51
CA GLN A 6 19.25 -22.98 -12.01
C GLN A 6 18.24 -22.38 -12.99
N SER A 7 17.56 -23.21 -13.82
CA SER A 7 16.51 -22.73 -14.73
C SER A 7 15.23 -22.33 -13.99
N MET A 8 14.91 -23.06 -12.92
CA MET A 8 13.78 -22.76 -12.06
C MET A 8 13.95 -21.40 -11.30
N ARG A 9 15.19 -21.03 -10.96
CA ARG A 9 15.46 -19.74 -10.31
C ARG A 9 15.33 -18.54 -11.24
N ARG A 10 15.58 -18.67 -12.54
CA ARG A 10 15.46 -17.58 -13.51
C ARG A 10 14.00 -17.32 -13.93
N ASN A 11 13.20 -18.34 -14.10
CA ASN A 11 11.77 -18.21 -14.43
C ASN A 11 10.93 -17.65 -13.26
N LEU A 12 11.36 -17.93 -12.02
CA LEU A 12 10.82 -17.28 -10.82
C LEU A 12 11.13 -15.78 -10.75
N LEU A 13 12.14 -15.28 -11.48
CA LEU A 13 12.46 -13.84 -11.46
C LEU A 13 11.40 -12.98 -12.17
N TRP A 14 10.71 -13.47 -13.18
CA TRP A 14 9.61 -12.74 -13.86
C TRP A 14 8.28 -12.84 -13.11
N LEU A 15 7.98 -13.99 -12.53
CA LEU A 15 6.89 -14.14 -11.58
C LEU A 15 7.19 -13.45 -10.24
N SER A 16 8.45 -13.36 -9.84
CA SER A 16 8.85 -12.60 -8.66
C SER A 16 8.93 -11.09 -8.91
N VAL A 17 8.95 -10.63 -10.14
CA VAL A 17 8.74 -9.21 -10.48
C VAL A 17 7.26 -8.86 -10.38
N LEU A 18 6.33 -9.73 -10.74
CA LEU A 18 4.91 -9.63 -10.38
C LEU A 18 4.66 -10.02 -8.90
N ALA A 19 5.45 -10.91 -8.35
CA ALA A 19 5.41 -11.40 -6.98
C ALA A 19 6.60 -10.92 -6.13
N GLY A 20 7.26 -9.81 -6.49
CA GLY A 20 8.28 -9.12 -5.69
C GLY A 20 7.84 -8.70 -4.28
N LEU A 21 6.84 -9.38 -3.81
CA LEU A 21 6.15 -9.30 -2.54
C LEU A 21 6.56 -10.47 -1.64
N THR A 22 7.85 -10.67 -1.42
CA THR A 22 8.24 -11.30 -0.16
C THR A 22 7.81 -10.32 0.93
N ILE A 23 6.60 -10.48 1.40
CA ILE A 23 6.09 -9.80 2.57
C ILE A 23 6.94 -10.30 3.74
N PRO A 24 7.88 -9.50 4.27
CA PRO A 24 8.40 -9.82 5.58
C PRO A 24 7.18 -9.82 6.50
N SER A 25 7.07 -10.81 7.32
CA SER A 25 5.98 -11.02 8.27
C SER A 25 5.98 -10.00 9.40
N MET A 26 5.86 -8.72 9.07
CA MET A 26 5.64 -7.66 10.06
C MET A 26 4.70 -6.61 9.49
N GLN A 27 3.55 -6.55 10.08
CA GLN A 27 2.36 -5.79 9.70
C GLN A 27 2.17 -4.64 10.68
N ALA A 28 2.05 -3.42 10.19
CA ALA A 28 1.62 -2.30 11.03
C ALA A 28 1.00 -1.11 10.25
N PHE A 29 0.17 -0.24 10.79
CA PHE A 29 -0.68 0.77 10.13
C PHE A 29 -0.47 2.20 10.58
N ASP A 30 -0.88 3.15 9.74
CA ASP A 30 -1.02 4.55 10.10
C ASP A 30 -2.50 4.99 10.11
N LEU A 31 -3.03 5.28 11.27
CA LEU A 31 -4.23 6.07 11.49
C LEU A 31 -3.87 7.20 12.45
N SER A 32 -3.77 8.38 11.91
CA SER A 32 -3.75 9.59 12.73
C SER A 32 -5.18 9.89 13.21
N LEU A 33 -5.69 9.08 14.12
CA LEU A 33 -6.78 9.47 14.98
C LEU A 33 -6.18 10.28 16.14
N HIS A 34 -5.95 11.55 15.91
CA HIS A 34 -5.82 12.50 16.99
C HIS A 34 -7.22 12.66 17.59
N ALA A 35 -7.64 11.70 18.40
CA ALA A 35 -8.78 11.90 19.26
C ALA A 35 -8.40 13.02 20.23
N GLN A 36 -9.05 14.14 20.06
CA GLN A 36 -9.04 15.24 20.99
C GLN A 36 -9.58 14.73 22.33
N ALA A 37 -8.69 14.42 23.25
CA ALA A 37 -9.02 14.01 24.61
C ALA A 37 -8.67 15.11 25.63
N ASP A 38 -8.58 16.36 25.20
CA ASP A 38 -8.09 17.47 26.04
C ASP A 38 -9.20 18.36 26.61
N SER A 39 -10.44 17.90 26.70
CA SER A 39 -11.49 18.72 27.31
C SER A 39 -11.99 18.18 28.67
N VAL A 40 -11.16 17.49 29.43
CA VAL A 40 -11.41 17.29 30.84
C VAL A 40 -10.19 17.79 31.62
N GLN A 41 -10.26 19.08 31.95
CA GLN A 41 -9.33 19.70 32.88
C GLN A 41 -9.63 19.14 34.28
N GLU A 42 -8.87 18.16 34.73
CA GLU A 42 -8.78 17.77 36.15
C GLU A 42 -7.43 18.24 36.69
N ASP A 43 -7.46 19.01 37.74
CA ASP A 43 -6.30 19.41 38.56
C ASP A 43 -5.54 18.16 39.04
N VAL A 44 -4.55 17.76 38.27
CA VAL A 44 -3.55 16.77 38.69
C VAL A 44 -2.28 17.51 38.95
N HIS A 45 -1.79 17.44 40.21
CA HIS A 45 -0.49 17.98 40.62
C HIS A 45 0.58 17.56 39.58
N PRO A 46 1.38 18.50 39.08
CA PRO A 46 2.41 18.19 38.10
C PRO A 46 3.50 17.35 38.73
N MET A 47 3.55 16.06 38.41
CA MET A 47 4.80 15.31 38.54
C MET A 47 5.83 15.99 37.62
N ASP A 48 7.06 16.10 38.12
CA ASP A 48 8.20 16.65 37.34
C ASP A 48 8.52 15.75 36.15
N THR A 49 7.74 15.91 35.07
CA THR A 49 7.90 15.23 33.80
C THR A 49 8.96 15.92 32.91
N SER A 50 9.76 16.82 33.47
CA SER A 50 10.66 17.73 32.75
C SER A 50 11.80 17.05 31.98
N ARG A 51 12.00 15.75 32.14
CA ARG A 51 13.19 15.04 31.60
C ARG A 51 13.02 14.36 30.25
N PHE A 52 11.81 14.13 29.77
CA PHE A 52 11.61 13.38 28.52
C PHE A 52 10.88 14.24 27.46
N LEU A 53 11.36 14.18 26.22
CA LEU A 53 10.65 14.77 25.07
C LEU A 53 9.35 13.99 24.82
N PRO A 54 8.20 14.64 24.63
CA PRO A 54 7.00 13.96 24.15
C PRO A 54 7.27 13.31 22.78
N TRP A 55 6.95 12.03 22.66
CA TRP A 55 7.17 11.29 21.42
C TRP A 55 6.06 10.26 21.17
N SER A 56 5.91 9.87 19.94
CA SER A 56 5.01 8.79 19.54
C SER A 56 5.69 7.87 18.52
N LEU A 57 5.40 6.58 18.65
CA LEU A 57 5.79 5.55 17.68
C LEU A 57 4.53 4.93 17.12
N THR A 58 4.39 4.97 15.81
CA THR A 58 3.33 4.29 15.08
C THR A 58 3.96 3.25 14.16
N MET A 59 3.42 2.05 14.16
CA MET A 59 3.82 0.95 13.28
C MET A 59 2.57 0.43 12.57
N TRP A 60 2.68 0.07 11.29
CA TRP A 60 1.53 -0.39 10.52
C TRP A 60 1.88 -1.39 9.42
N GLY A 61 0.91 -2.20 8.99
CA GLY A 61 0.98 -3.07 7.82
C GLY A 61 -0.38 -3.54 7.37
N GLN A 62 -0.63 -3.37 6.10
CA GLN A 62 -1.85 -3.80 5.45
C GLN A 62 -1.56 -4.39 4.09
N HIS A 63 -2.37 -5.32 3.73
CA HIS A 63 -2.57 -5.72 2.35
C HIS A 63 -4.06 -5.86 2.08
N ARG A 64 -4.47 -5.59 0.84
CA ARG A 64 -5.86 -5.62 0.41
C ARG A 64 -5.96 -6.02 -1.04
N SER A 65 -7.02 -6.75 -1.35
CA SER A 65 -7.42 -7.00 -2.73
C SER A 65 -8.94 -6.92 -2.85
N ASN A 66 -9.44 -6.69 -4.05
CA ASN A 66 -10.85 -6.84 -4.35
C ASN A 66 -11.19 -8.24 -4.88
N THR A 67 -10.20 -9.01 -5.32
CA THR A 67 -10.37 -10.29 -6.03
C THR A 67 -9.54 -11.42 -5.46
N MET A 68 -8.35 -11.15 -4.95
CA MET A 68 -7.42 -12.15 -4.44
C MET A 68 -7.61 -12.33 -2.93
N ASP A 69 -8.00 -13.51 -2.49
CA ASP A 69 -8.03 -13.85 -1.09
C ASP A 69 -6.63 -14.15 -0.53
N HIS A 70 -6.55 -14.31 0.78
CA HIS A 70 -5.27 -14.52 1.45
C HIS A 70 -4.61 -15.86 1.08
N GLN A 71 -5.39 -16.93 0.91
CA GLN A 71 -4.90 -18.25 0.55
C GLN A 71 -4.25 -18.24 -0.84
N LEU A 72 -4.94 -17.70 -1.84
CA LEU A 72 -4.40 -17.57 -3.18
C LEU A 72 -3.16 -16.67 -3.20
N GLY A 73 -3.20 -15.54 -2.50
CA GLY A 73 -2.03 -14.65 -2.37
C GLY A 73 -0.82 -15.35 -1.77
N GLN A 74 -0.99 -16.19 -0.75
CA GLN A 74 0.09 -16.98 -0.17
C GLN A 74 0.65 -18.02 -1.16
N LEU A 75 -0.22 -18.73 -1.87
CA LEU A 75 0.20 -19.74 -2.84
C LEU A 75 0.98 -19.14 -4.00
N LEU A 76 0.55 -17.97 -4.50
CA LEU A 76 1.27 -17.24 -5.56
C LEU A 76 2.67 -16.78 -5.10
N VAL A 77 2.83 -16.38 -3.83
CA VAL A 77 4.10 -15.88 -3.30
C VAL A 77 5.04 -17.00 -2.87
N ARG A 78 4.53 -18.02 -2.18
CA ARG A 78 5.34 -19.10 -1.60
C ARG A 78 5.54 -20.28 -2.54
N GLY A 79 4.73 -20.36 -3.58
CA GLY A 79 4.55 -21.54 -4.40
C GLY A 79 3.61 -22.53 -3.72
N GLY A 80 3.00 -23.38 -4.50
CA GLY A 80 2.08 -24.41 -4.03
C GLY A 80 1.19 -24.89 -5.15
N ASN A 81 0.34 -25.87 -4.85
CA ASN A 81 -0.66 -26.35 -5.79
C ASN A 81 -1.93 -25.50 -5.61
N ILE A 82 -2.35 -24.83 -6.68
CA ILE A 82 -3.60 -24.08 -6.73
C ILE A 82 -4.65 -25.04 -7.29
N ASP A 83 -5.57 -25.50 -6.44
CA ASP A 83 -6.63 -26.40 -6.84
C ASP A 83 -7.74 -25.68 -7.63
N ARG A 84 -8.55 -26.47 -8.36
CA ARG A 84 -9.62 -25.93 -9.20
C ARG A 84 -10.67 -25.16 -8.41
N THR A 85 -10.97 -25.59 -7.19
CA THR A 85 -11.96 -24.91 -6.34
C THR A 85 -11.52 -23.48 -5.99
N LEU A 86 -10.24 -23.30 -5.69
CA LEU A 86 -9.65 -22.00 -5.41
C LEU A 86 -9.61 -21.12 -6.66
N VAL A 87 -9.29 -21.69 -7.83
CA VAL A 87 -9.34 -20.99 -9.12
C VAL A 87 -10.75 -20.49 -9.40
N ASP A 88 -11.75 -21.37 -9.29
CA ASP A 88 -13.16 -21.02 -9.58
C ASP A 88 -13.68 -19.95 -8.60
N ALA A 89 -13.32 -20.04 -7.32
CA ALA A 89 -13.65 -19.02 -6.33
C ALA A 89 -12.97 -17.66 -6.65
N ALA A 90 -11.71 -17.67 -7.06
CA ALA A 90 -10.97 -16.47 -7.43
C ALA A 90 -11.55 -15.80 -8.69
N ARG A 91 -11.93 -16.59 -9.70
CA ARG A 91 -12.60 -16.11 -10.92
C ARG A 91 -13.98 -15.51 -10.61
N ALA A 92 -14.77 -16.17 -9.78
CA ALA A 92 -16.06 -15.65 -9.34
C ALA A 92 -15.91 -14.33 -8.57
N ALA A 93 -14.86 -14.18 -7.78
CA ALA A 93 -14.54 -12.96 -7.05
C ALA A 93 -14.06 -11.83 -7.97
N GLN A 94 -13.34 -12.16 -9.06
CA GLN A 94 -12.86 -11.22 -10.06
C GLN A 94 -14.05 -10.56 -10.81
N GLY A 95 -15.05 -11.34 -11.19
CA GLY A 95 -16.14 -10.85 -12.03
C GLY A 95 -15.61 -10.28 -13.35
N GLY A 96 -16.20 -9.19 -13.81
CA GLY A 96 -15.76 -8.46 -15.01
C GLY A 96 -14.90 -7.23 -14.73
N ASP A 97 -14.61 -6.93 -13.47
CA ASP A 97 -13.90 -5.72 -13.07
C ASP A 97 -12.37 -5.94 -13.03
N MET A 98 -11.62 -4.83 -13.09
CA MET A 98 -10.18 -4.85 -12.87
C MET A 98 -9.85 -5.39 -11.48
N GLY A 99 -8.97 -6.40 -11.42
CA GLY A 99 -8.39 -6.87 -10.19
C GLY A 99 -7.43 -5.84 -9.60
N VAL A 100 -7.46 -5.69 -8.29
CA VAL A 100 -6.59 -4.76 -7.57
C VAL A 100 -6.02 -5.46 -6.34
N PHE A 101 -4.74 -5.26 -6.13
CA PHE A 101 -4.05 -5.59 -4.89
C PHE A 101 -3.21 -4.40 -4.44
N GLY A 102 -3.17 -4.13 -3.17
CA GLY A 102 -2.29 -3.12 -2.60
C GLY A 102 -1.83 -3.47 -1.21
N PHE A 103 -0.66 -2.97 -0.86
CA PHE A 103 -0.12 -3.10 0.48
C PHE A 103 0.59 -1.82 0.92
N SER A 104 0.64 -1.61 2.21
CA SER A 104 1.44 -0.56 2.84
C SER A 104 1.93 -1.04 4.19
N SER A 105 3.21 -0.84 4.48
CA SER A 105 3.81 -1.15 5.78
C SER A 105 4.86 -0.11 6.15
N GLY A 106 5.15 0.00 7.43
CA GLY A 106 6.19 0.89 7.89
C GLY A 106 6.10 1.25 9.37
N PHE A 107 6.90 2.25 9.74
CA PHE A 107 6.82 2.87 11.05
C PHE A 107 7.06 4.38 10.93
N GLN A 108 6.59 5.12 11.92
CA GLN A 108 6.85 6.54 12.11
C GLN A 108 7.16 6.80 13.58
N LEU A 109 8.30 7.42 13.83
CA LEU A 109 8.67 8.00 15.12
C LEU A 109 8.51 9.51 14.99
N HIS A 110 7.76 10.13 15.87
CA HIS A 110 7.62 11.58 15.95
C HIS A 110 8.00 12.05 17.34
N ALA A 111 8.73 13.15 17.43
CA ALA A 111 9.11 13.77 18.69
C ALA A 111 8.92 15.29 18.59
N ARG A 112 8.63 15.91 19.73
CA ARG A 112 8.41 17.36 19.80
C ARG A 112 9.07 17.97 21.02
N SER A 113 9.57 19.21 20.90
CA SER A 113 10.11 19.97 22.02
C SER A 113 9.00 20.29 23.02
N ARG A 114 9.29 20.24 24.31
CA ARG A 114 8.39 20.76 25.34
C ARG A 114 8.38 22.29 25.37
N ARG A 115 9.49 22.90 24.98
CA ARG A 115 9.65 24.35 25.04
C ARG A 115 8.97 24.98 23.82
N MET A 116 7.97 25.80 24.08
CA MET A 116 7.38 26.71 23.09
C MET A 116 8.19 28.01 23.04
N TRP A 117 8.20 28.61 21.87
CA TRP A 117 8.72 29.99 21.74
C TRP A 117 7.68 30.97 22.30
N LYS A 118 8.11 31.75 23.27
CA LYS A 118 7.22 32.59 24.10
C LYS A 118 6.30 33.51 23.28
N GLU A 119 6.76 33.97 22.12
CA GLU A 119 6.05 34.97 21.30
C GLU A 119 5.10 34.38 20.25
N THR A 120 5.26 33.12 19.91
CA THR A 120 4.61 32.52 18.74
C THR A 120 3.74 31.30 19.01
N ASN A 121 3.80 30.74 20.22
CA ASN A 121 3.16 29.46 20.59
C ASN A 121 3.53 28.28 19.66
N TRP A 122 4.71 28.33 19.04
CA TRP A 122 5.27 27.28 18.21
C TRP A 122 6.40 26.56 18.95
N ARG A 123 6.62 25.30 18.63
CA ARG A 123 7.72 24.46 19.13
C ARG A 123 8.36 23.68 17.98
N LEU A 124 9.60 23.26 18.18
CA LEU A 124 10.26 22.36 17.24
C LEU A 124 9.66 20.96 17.33
N CYS A 125 9.54 20.33 16.21
CA CYS A 125 9.19 18.92 16.08
C CYS A 125 10.05 18.24 15.03
N GLY A 126 10.03 16.91 15.01
CA GLY A 126 10.70 16.15 13.97
C GLY A 126 10.16 14.73 13.91
N SER A 127 10.33 14.11 12.77
CA SER A 127 9.88 12.75 12.54
C SER A 127 10.88 11.94 11.72
N ILE A 128 10.87 10.63 11.97
CA ILE A 128 11.54 9.63 11.12
C ILE A 128 10.48 8.63 10.71
N GLN A 129 10.36 8.40 9.41
CA GLN A 129 9.42 7.47 8.83
C GLN A 129 10.15 6.52 7.88
N ALA A 130 9.94 5.21 8.05
CA ALA A 130 10.24 4.23 7.01
C ALA A 130 8.92 3.68 6.48
N ARG A 131 8.84 3.57 5.16
CA ARG A 131 7.62 3.12 4.50
C ARG A 131 7.92 2.27 3.28
N TRP A 132 7.11 1.24 3.10
CA TRP A 132 7.04 0.44 1.89
C TRP A 132 5.60 0.32 1.44
N ILE A 133 5.36 0.62 0.16
CA ILE A 133 4.04 0.59 -0.46
C ILE A 133 4.13 -0.07 -1.82
N GLY A 134 3.08 -0.77 -2.22
CA GLY A 134 2.92 -1.27 -3.56
C GLY A 134 1.47 -1.44 -3.93
N ASP A 135 1.22 -1.40 -5.23
CA ASP A 135 -0.06 -1.76 -5.81
C ASP A 135 0.12 -2.54 -7.10
N SER A 136 -0.86 -3.34 -7.42
CA SER A 136 -1.01 -3.96 -8.73
C SER A 136 -2.45 -3.92 -9.18
N ARG A 137 -2.63 -3.86 -10.50
CA ARG A 137 -3.93 -3.96 -11.18
C ARG A 137 -3.77 -4.89 -12.36
N TRP A 138 -4.79 -5.66 -12.63
CA TRP A 138 -4.80 -6.60 -13.74
C TRP A 138 -6.19 -6.73 -14.34
N THR A 139 -6.24 -7.07 -15.62
CA THR A 139 -7.49 -7.40 -16.31
C THR A 139 -8.02 -8.76 -15.88
N PRO A 140 -9.34 -9.02 -15.99
CA PRO A 140 -9.89 -10.35 -15.74
C PRO A 140 -9.22 -11.43 -16.61
N GLU A 141 -8.91 -11.11 -17.85
CA GLU A 141 -8.28 -12.02 -18.82
C GLU A 141 -6.87 -12.41 -18.38
N LEU A 142 -6.04 -11.44 -17.96
CA LEU A 142 -4.71 -11.74 -17.42
C LEU A 142 -4.79 -12.60 -16.17
N TYR A 143 -5.75 -12.32 -15.29
CA TYR A 143 -5.95 -13.07 -14.06
C TYR A 143 -6.32 -14.52 -14.35
N ASP A 144 -7.27 -14.73 -15.25
CA ASP A 144 -7.65 -16.04 -15.74
C ASP A 144 -6.46 -16.78 -16.37
N LEU A 145 -5.76 -16.13 -17.32
CA LEU A 145 -4.61 -16.69 -18.01
C LEU A 145 -3.50 -17.14 -17.02
N VAL A 146 -3.27 -16.38 -15.97
CA VAL A 146 -2.29 -16.74 -14.91
C VAL A 146 -2.73 -17.94 -14.09
N LEU A 147 -4.02 -18.08 -13.81
CA LEU A 147 -4.56 -19.14 -12.97
C LEU A 147 -4.86 -20.44 -13.72
N THR A 148 -5.34 -20.36 -14.95
CA THR A 148 -5.80 -21.53 -15.71
C THR A 148 -4.89 -21.90 -16.88
N GLY A 149 -3.97 -21.00 -17.24
CA GLY A 149 -3.19 -21.10 -18.47
C GLY A 149 -4.04 -20.83 -19.71
N ASN A 150 -3.50 -21.11 -20.87
CA ASN A 150 -4.13 -20.79 -22.16
C ASN A 150 -5.24 -21.74 -22.61
N ALA A 151 -5.39 -22.88 -21.97
CA ALA A 151 -6.32 -23.94 -22.45
C ALA A 151 -7.80 -23.51 -22.44
N GLU A 152 -8.21 -22.62 -21.55
CA GLU A 152 -9.57 -22.08 -21.46
C GLU A 152 -9.73 -20.77 -22.25
N HIS A 153 -8.69 -20.33 -22.96
CA HIS A 153 -8.63 -19.06 -23.66
C HIS A 153 -8.60 -19.23 -25.19
N LEU A 154 -8.74 -20.47 -25.69
CA LEU A 154 -8.72 -20.75 -27.11
C LEU A 154 -9.90 -20.08 -27.82
N GLY A 155 -9.64 -19.53 -29.00
CA GLY A 155 -10.64 -18.87 -29.86
C GLY A 155 -11.11 -17.50 -29.37
N ARG A 156 -10.53 -16.93 -28.33
CA ARG A 156 -10.88 -15.58 -27.83
C ARG A 156 -9.68 -14.64 -27.72
N TRP A 157 -9.96 -13.36 -27.80
CA TRP A 157 -8.98 -12.31 -27.56
C TRP A 157 -8.94 -11.97 -26.08
N ASP A 158 -7.78 -12.08 -25.45
CA ASP A 158 -7.54 -11.67 -24.08
C ASP A 158 -6.90 -10.29 -24.08
N VAL A 159 -7.52 -9.33 -23.39
CA VAL A 159 -7.06 -7.95 -23.31
C VAL A 159 -6.26 -7.76 -22.02
N LEU A 160 -5.04 -7.23 -22.13
CA LEU A 160 -4.11 -7.02 -21.02
C LEU A 160 -3.93 -5.54 -20.67
N ASP A 161 -4.67 -4.65 -21.34
CA ASP A 161 -4.53 -3.20 -21.28
C ASP A 161 -4.70 -2.65 -19.86
N GLY A 162 -3.81 -1.75 -19.46
CA GLY A 162 -3.88 -1.09 -18.17
C GLY A 162 -3.40 -1.95 -16.99
N THR A 163 -2.92 -3.17 -17.26
CA THR A 163 -2.25 -3.98 -16.24
C THR A 163 -1.01 -3.27 -15.72
N ARG A 164 -0.90 -3.14 -14.41
CA ARG A 164 0.16 -2.37 -13.76
C ARG A 164 0.61 -3.00 -12.46
N ALA A 165 1.90 -2.91 -12.17
CA ALA A 165 2.47 -3.22 -10.86
C ALA A 165 3.47 -2.14 -10.45
N ARG A 166 3.38 -1.67 -9.21
CA ARG A 166 4.29 -0.65 -8.65
C ARG A 166 4.67 -1.02 -7.24
N SER A 167 5.89 -0.72 -6.87
CA SER A 167 6.36 -0.84 -5.49
C SER A 167 7.46 0.16 -5.21
N THR A 168 7.46 0.77 -4.04
CA THR A 168 8.51 1.68 -3.59
C THR A 168 8.70 1.63 -2.09
N ALA A 169 9.94 1.78 -1.66
CA ALA A 169 10.30 1.92 -0.26
C ALA A 169 11.10 3.20 -0.06
N TRP A 170 10.86 3.90 1.05
CA TRP A 170 11.63 5.10 1.40
C TRP A 170 11.79 5.28 2.90
N LEU A 171 12.82 6.04 3.26
CA LEU A 171 13.06 6.59 4.59
C LEU A 171 12.94 8.10 4.48
N ASN A 172 12.19 8.74 5.36
CA ASN A 172 12.05 10.18 5.47
C ASN A 172 12.47 10.62 6.87
N ALA A 173 13.42 11.56 6.96
CA ALA A 173 13.80 12.23 8.20
C ALA A 173 13.42 13.70 8.06
N ALA A 174 12.50 14.17 8.88
CA ALA A 174 11.92 15.50 8.77
C ALA A 174 12.08 16.31 10.06
N ILE A 175 12.20 17.62 9.90
CA ILE A 175 12.19 18.60 10.97
C ILE A 175 11.15 19.68 10.64
N GLY A 176 10.53 20.23 11.64
CA GLY A 176 9.47 21.22 11.44
C GLY A 176 9.08 21.97 12.71
N ILE A 177 7.95 22.61 12.61
CA ILE A 177 7.33 23.36 13.68
C ILE A 177 5.91 22.86 13.93
N GLU A 178 5.51 22.85 15.20
CA GLU A 178 4.19 22.48 15.67
C GLU A 178 3.62 23.58 16.54
N GLY A 179 2.41 24.02 16.25
CA GLY A 179 1.68 25.05 16.99
C GLY A 179 0.86 24.45 18.15
N GLN A 180 0.21 25.33 18.90
CA GLN A 180 -0.56 24.99 20.10
C GLN A 180 -1.70 24.00 19.84
N HIS A 181 -2.36 24.07 18.67
CA HIS A 181 -3.45 23.17 18.28
C HIS A 181 -2.94 21.96 17.47
N HIS A 182 -1.67 21.58 17.64
CA HIS A 182 -1.02 20.51 16.87
C HIS A 182 -0.95 20.76 15.34
N ASN A 183 -1.20 22.01 14.90
CA ASN A 183 -0.93 22.40 13.53
C ASN A 183 0.55 22.28 13.24
N ARG A 184 0.93 21.53 12.22
CA ARG A 184 2.31 21.13 12.00
C ARG A 184 2.71 21.24 10.53
N VAL A 185 3.95 21.68 10.31
CA VAL A 185 4.59 21.61 9.00
C VAL A 185 6.01 21.08 9.19
N GLU A 186 6.37 20.08 8.42
CA GLU A 186 7.68 19.44 8.43
C GLU A 186 8.27 19.39 7.02
N LEU A 187 9.57 19.67 6.91
CA LEU A 187 10.38 19.46 5.72
C LEU A 187 11.35 18.31 5.98
N GLY A 188 11.39 17.33 5.10
CA GLY A 188 12.17 16.12 5.27
C GLY A 188 13.10 15.82 4.11
N LEU A 189 14.22 15.19 4.45
CA LEU A 189 15.11 14.55 3.52
C LEU A 189 14.64 13.11 3.29
N VAL A 190 14.45 12.76 2.03
CA VAL A 190 13.97 11.44 1.62
C VAL A 190 15.10 10.65 1.00
N TYR A 191 15.28 9.42 1.51
CA TYR A 191 16.14 8.40 0.91
C TYR A 191 15.26 7.26 0.41
N ARG A 192 15.34 6.93 -0.88
CA ARG A 192 14.54 5.89 -1.52
C ARG A 192 15.45 4.79 -2.06
N PRO A 193 15.62 3.68 -1.32
CA PRO A 193 16.46 2.57 -1.73
C PRO A 193 15.93 1.78 -2.92
N PHE A 194 14.60 1.75 -3.07
CA PHE A 194 13.95 0.88 -4.04
C PHE A 194 12.73 1.54 -4.67
N GLN A 195 12.59 1.32 -5.99
CA GLN A 195 11.34 1.54 -6.73
C GLN A 195 11.29 0.58 -7.92
N PHE A 196 10.09 0.10 -8.16
CA PHE A 196 9.69 -0.62 -9.36
C PHE A 196 8.34 -0.08 -9.85
N GLU A 197 8.19 0.02 -11.16
CA GLU A 197 6.93 0.33 -11.82
C GLU A 197 6.91 -0.36 -13.18
N GLY A 198 5.86 -1.13 -13.46
CA GLY A 198 5.59 -1.76 -14.73
C GLY A 198 4.16 -1.45 -15.18
N LEU A 199 3.97 -1.19 -16.45
CA LEU A 199 2.69 -0.86 -17.05
C LEU A 199 2.59 -1.48 -18.45
N ILE A 200 1.52 -2.19 -18.71
CA ILE A 200 1.09 -2.61 -20.05
C ILE A 200 0.11 -1.54 -20.54
N HIS A 201 0.53 -0.77 -21.54
CA HIS A 201 -0.30 0.28 -22.13
C HIS A 201 -1.39 -0.31 -23.02
N THR A 202 -0.97 -1.22 -23.89
CA THR A 202 -1.82 -2.03 -24.76
C THR A 202 -1.25 -3.43 -24.81
N GLY A 203 -2.11 -4.41 -24.79
CA GLY A 203 -1.70 -5.80 -24.92
C GLY A 203 -2.89 -6.69 -25.23
N TYR A 204 -2.69 -7.61 -26.14
CA TYR A 204 -3.66 -8.66 -26.42
C TYR A 204 -2.96 -9.98 -26.69
N PHE A 205 -3.68 -11.03 -26.42
CA PHE A 205 -3.26 -12.40 -26.65
C PHE A 205 -4.41 -13.19 -27.24
N TYR A 206 -4.13 -13.98 -28.27
CA TYR A 206 -5.11 -14.82 -28.94
C TYR A 206 -4.44 -16.12 -29.40
N VAL A 207 -5.09 -17.22 -29.14
CA VAL A 207 -4.75 -18.54 -29.70
C VAL A 207 -6.02 -19.11 -30.31
N ASN A 208 -5.96 -19.56 -31.56
CA ASN A 208 -7.12 -20.18 -32.16
C ASN A 208 -7.46 -21.56 -31.55
N GLU A 209 -8.65 -22.07 -31.83
CA GLU A 209 -9.10 -23.37 -31.29
C GLU A 209 -8.28 -24.56 -31.79
N ALA A 210 -7.68 -24.48 -32.96
CA ALA A 210 -6.82 -25.50 -33.54
C ALA A 210 -5.42 -25.51 -32.91
N VAL A 211 -5.09 -24.46 -32.13
CA VAL A 211 -3.78 -24.28 -31.47
C VAL A 211 -2.62 -24.24 -32.47
N ASP A 212 -2.85 -23.70 -33.65
CA ASP A 212 -1.86 -23.53 -34.72
C ASP A 212 -1.62 -22.07 -35.15
N ASP A 213 -2.47 -21.14 -34.67
CA ASP A 213 -2.31 -19.71 -34.84
C ASP A 213 -2.19 -19.01 -33.48
N LEU A 214 -1.16 -18.21 -33.32
CA LEU A 214 -0.92 -17.35 -32.17
C LEU A 214 -0.75 -15.91 -32.63
N HIS A 215 -1.54 -15.00 -32.04
CA HIS A 215 -1.37 -13.57 -32.19
C HIS A 215 -1.15 -12.97 -30.79
N ALA A 216 -0.07 -12.26 -30.60
CA ALA A 216 0.18 -11.52 -29.39
C ALA A 216 0.79 -10.15 -29.74
N SER A 217 0.29 -9.11 -29.11
CA SER A 217 0.88 -7.78 -29.22
C SER A 217 0.97 -7.19 -27.83
N MET A 218 2.09 -6.53 -27.55
CA MET A 218 2.29 -5.88 -26.28
C MET A 218 3.11 -4.60 -26.43
N ARG A 219 2.55 -3.50 -25.95
CA ARG A 219 3.28 -2.27 -25.68
C ARG A 219 3.31 -2.07 -24.18
N ALA A 220 4.49 -2.24 -23.59
CA ALA A 220 4.68 -2.15 -22.15
C ALA A 220 5.95 -1.39 -21.81
N ASN A 221 5.98 -0.79 -20.63
CA ASN A 221 7.21 -0.27 -20.06
C ASN A 221 7.38 -0.72 -18.62
N ALA A 222 8.64 -0.84 -18.19
CA ALA A 222 8.98 -1.04 -16.81
C ALA A 222 10.15 -0.14 -16.43
N ARG A 223 10.15 0.28 -15.18
CA ARG A 223 11.19 1.12 -14.59
C ARG A 223 11.58 0.59 -13.23
N MET A 224 12.86 0.49 -12.97
CA MET A 224 13.40 0.03 -11.69
C MET A 224 14.58 0.90 -11.25
N SER A 225 14.68 1.19 -9.97
CA SER A 225 15.83 1.87 -9.41
C SER A 225 17.05 0.95 -9.41
N ARG A 226 18.15 1.36 -10.06
CA ARG A 226 19.46 0.71 -9.93
C ARG A 226 20.25 1.21 -8.74
N LYS A 227 20.04 2.47 -8.39
CA LYS A 227 20.69 3.17 -7.28
C LYS A 227 19.61 3.85 -6.43
N ALA A 228 19.95 4.06 -5.18
CA ALA A 228 19.06 4.80 -4.28
C ALA A 228 18.86 6.23 -4.79
N GLY A 229 17.62 6.72 -4.65
CA GLY A 229 17.27 8.11 -4.92
C GLY A 229 17.28 8.94 -3.65
N TRP A 230 17.54 10.24 -3.82
CA TRP A 230 17.44 11.25 -2.75
C TRP A 230 16.45 12.33 -3.14
N GLY A 231 15.78 12.89 -2.16
CA GLY A 231 14.76 13.89 -2.43
C GLY A 231 14.34 14.69 -1.21
N LEU A 232 13.32 15.50 -1.42
CA LEU A 232 12.70 16.32 -0.38
C LEU A 232 11.23 15.96 -0.28
N GLY A 233 10.71 15.97 0.95
CA GLY A 233 9.30 15.73 1.23
C GLY A 233 8.75 16.72 2.24
N VAL A 234 7.48 17.03 2.13
CA VAL A 234 6.73 17.90 3.04
C VAL A 234 5.60 17.10 3.66
N ASN A 235 5.46 17.22 4.99
CA ASN A 235 4.30 16.78 5.73
C ASN A 235 3.65 18.01 6.36
N ALA A 236 2.33 18.05 6.35
CA ALA A 236 1.59 19.14 6.95
C ALA A 236 0.29 18.63 7.59
N GLU A 237 -0.09 19.24 8.70
CA GLU A 237 -1.22 18.84 9.50
C GLU A 237 -1.91 20.08 10.08
N TRP A 238 -3.22 20.17 9.93
CA TRP A 238 -4.02 21.27 10.44
C TRP A 238 -5.25 20.74 11.16
N HIS A 239 -5.45 21.25 12.36
CA HIS A 239 -6.61 21.03 13.19
C HIS A 239 -7.45 22.29 13.23
N PHE A 240 -8.67 22.20 12.75
CA PHE A 240 -9.65 23.28 12.78
C PHE A 240 -10.62 23.02 13.94
N LEU A 241 -10.30 23.63 15.08
CA LEU A 241 -11.12 23.60 16.27
C LEU A 241 -11.85 24.94 16.35
N ARG A 242 -13.14 24.91 16.32
CA ARG A 242 -13.97 26.08 16.55
C ARG A 242 -14.60 25.96 17.93
N GLU A 243 -14.32 26.90 18.82
CA GLU A 243 -14.80 26.88 20.21
C GLU A 243 -16.33 26.75 20.33
N GLU A 244 -17.06 27.31 19.36
CA GLU A 244 -18.51 27.29 19.32
C GLU A 244 -19.11 26.12 18.53
N ALA A 245 -18.31 25.35 17.80
CA ALA A 245 -18.80 24.26 16.98
C ALA A 245 -18.63 22.91 17.67
N PRO A 246 -19.64 22.06 17.69
CA PRO A 246 -19.57 20.75 18.33
C PRO A 246 -18.76 19.73 17.50
N PHE A 247 -17.93 20.16 16.57
CA PHE A 247 -17.16 19.26 15.70
C PHE A 247 -15.72 19.73 15.53
N ALA A 248 -14.83 18.79 15.28
CA ALA A 248 -13.46 19.03 14.89
C ALA A 248 -13.25 18.57 13.44
N PHE A 249 -12.49 19.37 12.68
CA PHE A 249 -12.07 19.02 11.34
C PHE A 249 -10.55 19.02 11.27
N HIS A 250 -10.00 17.98 10.65
CA HIS A 250 -8.57 17.77 10.56
C HIS A 250 -8.17 17.47 9.12
N VAL A 251 -7.11 18.12 8.65
CA VAL A 251 -6.50 17.93 7.33
C VAL A 251 -5.06 17.51 7.52
N GLN A 252 -4.66 16.41 6.92
CA GLN A 252 -3.29 15.95 6.95
C GLN A 252 -2.79 15.64 5.54
N LEU A 253 -1.67 16.25 5.17
CA LEU A 253 -0.92 16.01 3.95
C LEU A 253 0.38 15.31 4.31
N ARG A 254 0.63 14.14 3.73
CA ARG A 254 1.82 13.34 4.02
C ARG A 254 2.60 13.03 2.75
N ASN A 255 3.91 13.00 2.88
CA ASN A 255 4.83 12.55 1.83
C ASN A 255 4.63 13.29 0.49
N LEU A 256 4.22 14.56 0.51
CA LEU A 256 4.25 15.36 -0.71
C LEU A 256 5.72 15.68 -1.02
N GLY A 257 6.29 15.04 -2.04
CA GLY A 257 7.71 15.17 -2.28
C GLY A 257 8.17 14.67 -3.63
N VAL A 258 9.43 14.98 -3.92
CA VAL A 258 10.12 14.61 -5.16
C VAL A 258 11.42 13.91 -4.81
N VAL A 259 11.72 12.86 -5.54
CA VAL A 259 12.97 12.09 -5.43
C VAL A 259 13.69 12.07 -6.76
N LEU A 260 14.98 12.34 -6.74
CA LEU A 260 15.89 12.17 -7.86
C LEU A 260 16.42 10.74 -7.87
N ALA A 261 16.15 9.99 -8.94
CA ALA A 261 16.63 8.64 -9.15
C ALA A 261 17.71 8.63 -10.23
N PRO A 262 18.98 8.46 -9.87
CA PRO A 262 20.04 8.41 -10.87
C PRO A 262 20.04 7.06 -11.59
N ASN A 263 20.25 7.09 -12.90
CA ASN A 263 20.41 5.91 -13.76
C ASN A 263 19.33 4.84 -13.54
N PRO A 264 18.02 5.16 -13.66
CA PRO A 264 16.99 4.16 -13.57
C PRO A 264 17.15 3.16 -14.72
N LEU A 265 16.94 1.89 -14.44
CA LEU A 265 16.81 0.89 -15.47
C LEU A 265 15.40 0.98 -16.06
N ARG A 266 15.31 1.28 -17.35
CA ARG A 266 14.06 1.38 -18.09
C ARG A 266 14.01 0.25 -19.10
N PHE A 267 12.90 -0.42 -19.19
CA PHE A 267 12.59 -1.42 -20.19
C PHE A 267 11.38 -0.95 -20.98
N ALA A 268 11.45 -1.06 -22.28
CA ALA A 268 10.31 -0.85 -23.16
C ALA A 268 10.14 -2.07 -24.06
N VAL A 269 8.92 -2.52 -24.15
CA VAL A 269 8.49 -3.59 -25.05
C VAL A 269 7.48 -2.98 -26.00
N ASP A 270 7.73 -3.11 -27.29
CA ASP A 270 6.80 -2.76 -28.35
C ASP A 270 6.93 -3.85 -29.42
N THR A 271 6.12 -4.89 -29.29
CA THR A 271 6.27 -6.08 -30.13
C THR A 271 4.93 -6.63 -30.60
N VAL A 272 4.92 -7.19 -31.76
CA VAL A 272 3.85 -8.00 -32.33
C VAL A 272 4.44 -9.35 -32.67
N LEU A 273 3.85 -10.39 -32.15
CA LEU A 273 4.19 -11.78 -32.44
C LEU A 273 2.99 -12.41 -33.14
N GLU A 274 3.19 -12.84 -34.37
CA GLU A 274 2.23 -13.59 -35.14
C GLU A 274 2.91 -14.87 -35.64
N THR A 275 2.32 -15.99 -35.37
CA THR A 275 2.80 -17.28 -35.88
C THR A 275 1.64 -18.12 -36.29
N SER A 276 1.71 -18.73 -37.48
CA SER A 276 0.73 -19.63 -38.02
C SER A 276 1.37 -20.92 -38.50
N GLY A 277 0.62 -22.01 -38.40
CA GLY A 277 1.04 -23.33 -38.91
C GLY A 277 2.07 -24.05 -38.01
N LEU A 278 2.35 -23.54 -36.82
CA LEU A 278 3.14 -24.29 -35.83
C LEU A 278 2.19 -25.11 -34.96
N PRO A 279 2.27 -26.47 -34.98
CA PRO A 279 1.48 -27.26 -34.08
C PRO A 279 1.90 -26.96 -32.64
N LEU A 280 1.14 -26.13 -31.97
CA LEU A 280 1.34 -25.83 -30.54
C LEU A 280 0.92 -27.00 -29.65
N SER A 281 0.27 -28.02 -30.23
CA SER A 281 -0.16 -29.24 -29.57
C SER A 281 0.98 -30.24 -29.44
N GLY A 282 1.36 -30.59 -28.21
CA GLY A 282 2.22 -31.73 -27.90
C GLY A 282 3.68 -31.44 -27.57
N ALA A 283 4.24 -30.35 -27.98
CA ALA A 283 5.52 -29.86 -27.44
C ALA A 283 5.20 -28.80 -26.40
N GLY A 284 5.37 -29.09 -25.12
CA GLY A 284 5.17 -28.10 -24.08
C GLY A 284 5.97 -26.84 -24.41
N TRP A 285 5.28 -25.81 -24.87
CA TRP A 285 5.85 -24.48 -24.98
C TRP A 285 6.27 -24.06 -23.59
N SER A 286 7.52 -24.22 -23.30
CA SER A 286 8.09 -23.59 -22.14
C SER A 286 8.51 -22.18 -22.60
N ILE A 287 8.27 -21.19 -21.76
CA ILE A 287 8.90 -19.87 -21.89
C ILE A 287 10.43 -20.01 -22.11
N ALA A 288 11.02 -21.13 -21.72
CA ALA A 288 12.40 -21.53 -22.00
C ALA A 288 12.70 -21.76 -23.48
N SER A 289 11.76 -22.16 -24.31
CA SER A 289 11.97 -22.29 -25.75
C SER A 289 11.91 -20.95 -26.50
N LEU A 290 11.26 -19.95 -25.90
CA LEU A 290 11.30 -18.54 -26.34
C LEU A 290 12.54 -17.81 -25.83
N GLN A 291 13.34 -18.44 -24.98
CA GLN A 291 14.58 -17.91 -24.42
C GLN A 291 15.83 -18.26 -25.27
N ASP A 292 15.65 -18.76 -26.49
CA ASP A 292 16.77 -18.77 -27.44
C ASP A 292 17.31 -17.33 -27.56
N GLU A 293 18.59 -17.15 -27.23
CA GLU A 293 19.21 -15.86 -26.87
C GLU A 293 18.91 -14.72 -27.88
N GLY A 294 18.59 -15.04 -29.13
CA GLY A 294 18.24 -14.06 -30.17
C GLY A 294 16.80 -13.55 -30.17
N PHE A 295 15.86 -14.31 -29.65
CA PHE A 295 14.44 -13.92 -29.68
C PHE A 295 14.13 -12.91 -28.54
N ALA A 296 14.67 -13.13 -27.36
CA ALA A 296 14.47 -12.25 -26.20
C ALA A 296 15.12 -10.87 -26.37
N GLU A 297 16.29 -10.82 -27.05
CA GLU A 297 17.01 -9.55 -27.27
C GLU A 297 16.28 -8.59 -28.23
N GLY A 298 15.46 -9.09 -29.15
CA GLY A 298 14.64 -8.27 -30.06
C GLY A 298 13.33 -7.75 -29.44
N LEU A 299 12.88 -8.33 -28.31
CA LEU A 299 11.58 -8.03 -27.74
C LEU A 299 11.53 -6.79 -26.86
N TYR A 300 12.68 -6.34 -26.35
CA TYR A 300 12.71 -5.18 -25.45
C TYR A 300 13.95 -4.31 -25.66
N THR A 301 13.79 -3.03 -25.38
CA THR A 301 14.92 -2.09 -25.26
C THR A 301 15.19 -1.78 -23.81
N ALA A 302 16.46 -1.75 -23.41
CA ALA A 302 16.84 -1.36 -22.06
C ALA A 302 17.75 -0.12 -22.09
N ASP A 303 17.41 0.88 -21.29
CA ASP A 303 18.21 2.09 -21.09
C ASP A 303 18.45 2.31 -19.60
N SER A 304 19.64 2.79 -19.25
CA SER A 304 20.02 3.07 -17.87
C SER A 304 20.69 4.44 -17.70
N SER A 305 20.43 5.36 -18.62
CA SER A 305 21.02 6.69 -18.59
C SER A 305 20.13 7.73 -17.92
N GLY A 306 20.74 8.83 -17.44
CA GLY A 306 20.06 10.02 -16.97
C GLY A 306 19.60 10.00 -15.51
N VAL A 307 18.83 11.02 -15.15
CA VAL A 307 18.23 11.21 -13.83
C VAL A 307 16.73 11.35 -14.00
N ASP A 308 15.96 10.61 -13.21
CA ASP A 308 14.51 10.70 -13.15
C ASP A 308 14.05 11.52 -11.96
N PHE A 309 13.11 12.43 -12.22
CA PHE A 309 12.33 13.09 -11.18
C PHE A 309 11.06 12.29 -10.93
N GLN A 310 10.85 11.87 -9.70
CA GLN A 310 9.73 11.02 -9.36
C GLN A 310 9.02 11.54 -8.12
N LEU A 311 7.69 11.63 -8.20
CA LEU A 311 6.86 11.99 -7.07
C LEU A 311 6.80 10.84 -6.07
N LEU A 312 6.86 11.16 -4.79
CA LEU A 312 6.50 10.22 -3.73
C LEU A 312 4.99 9.92 -3.79
N PRO A 313 4.57 8.72 -3.37
CA PRO A 313 3.14 8.44 -3.20
C PRO A 313 2.58 9.25 -2.03
N GLY A 314 2.22 10.51 -2.31
CA GLY A 314 1.63 11.40 -1.32
C GLY A 314 0.24 10.95 -0.89
N ARG A 315 -0.19 11.38 0.29
CA ARG A 315 -1.51 11.10 0.85
C ARG A 315 -2.13 12.34 1.47
N LEU A 316 -3.41 12.53 1.20
CA LEU A 316 -4.28 13.51 1.84
C LEU A 316 -5.31 12.77 2.70
N ASP A 317 -5.35 13.09 3.99
CA ASP A 317 -6.35 12.63 4.95
C ASP A 317 -7.24 13.82 5.35
N LEU A 318 -8.53 13.64 5.26
CA LEU A 318 -9.55 14.56 5.73
C LEU A 318 -10.35 13.84 6.81
N SER A 319 -10.39 14.38 8.03
CA SER A 319 -11.13 13.77 9.15
C SER A 319 -12.12 14.74 9.74
N PHE A 320 -13.26 14.23 10.09
CA PHE A 320 -14.33 14.95 10.76
C PHE A 320 -14.77 14.15 11.99
N GLU A 321 -14.83 14.81 13.14
CA GLU A 321 -15.23 14.22 14.41
C GLU A 321 -16.41 15.00 14.99
N TYR A 322 -17.45 14.28 15.38
CA TYR A 322 -18.65 14.83 16.00
C TYR A 322 -18.92 14.15 17.34
N PRO A 323 -18.91 14.90 18.46
CA PRO A 323 -19.26 14.36 19.77
C PRO A 323 -20.78 14.19 19.87
N LEU A 324 -21.23 12.94 20.00
CA LEU A 324 -22.65 12.62 20.24
C LEU A 324 -23.04 12.76 21.71
N SER A 325 -22.06 12.55 22.59
CA SER A 325 -22.18 12.72 24.04
C SER A 325 -20.77 12.91 24.64
N PRO A 326 -20.63 13.25 25.93
CA PRO A 326 -19.31 13.36 26.57
C PRO A 326 -18.45 12.08 26.50
N ARG A 327 -19.07 10.93 26.22
CA ARG A 327 -18.36 9.63 26.14
C ARG A 327 -18.43 8.96 24.78
N THR A 328 -19.22 9.46 23.86
CA THR A 328 -19.46 8.83 22.56
C THR A 328 -19.26 9.85 21.45
N GLY A 329 -18.57 9.49 20.40
CA GLY A 329 -18.39 10.31 19.20
C GLY A 329 -18.61 9.51 17.93
N TRP A 330 -18.83 10.23 16.85
CA TRP A 330 -18.89 9.71 15.49
C TRP A 330 -17.74 10.33 14.70
N ASP A 331 -17.05 9.48 13.94
CA ASP A 331 -15.87 9.85 13.17
C ASP A 331 -16.10 9.53 11.69
N VAL A 332 -15.69 10.43 10.82
CA VAL A 332 -15.62 10.19 9.37
C VAL A 332 -14.24 10.60 8.87
N GLN A 333 -13.62 9.76 8.07
CA GLN A 333 -12.34 10.06 7.44
C GLN A 333 -12.37 9.69 5.97
N VAL A 334 -11.73 10.52 5.14
CA VAL A 334 -11.49 10.26 3.72
C VAL A 334 -10.00 10.35 3.47
N GLN A 335 -9.45 9.32 2.84
CA GLN A 335 -8.04 9.23 2.48
C GLN A 335 -7.89 9.15 0.96
N LEU A 336 -7.00 9.98 0.41
CA LEU A 336 -6.71 10.07 -1.02
C LEU A 336 -5.22 9.90 -1.27
N GLY A 337 -4.85 9.27 -2.36
CA GLY A 337 -3.44 9.10 -2.74
C GLY A 337 -2.89 7.71 -2.43
N GLU A 338 -1.56 7.61 -2.26
CA GLU A 338 -0.84 6.34 -2.00
C GLU A 338 -1.13 5.24 -3.01
N TRP A 339 -1.36 5.64 -4.27
CA TRP A 339 -1.70 4.74 -5.37
C TRP A 339 -3.02 3.97 -5.21
N MET A 340 -3.82 4.30 -4.21
CA MET A 340 -5.14 3.71 -4.07
C MET A 340 -5.99 4.01 -5.31
N PRO A 341 -6.68 3.00 -5.87
CA PRO A 341 -7.52 3.21 -7.07
C PRO A 341 -8.74 4.08 -6.81
N LEU A 342 -9.26 4.02 -5.60
CA LEU A 342 -10.43 4.76 -5.14
C LEU A 342 -10.10 5.50 -3.83
N PRO A 343 -10.79 6.61 -3.53
CA PRO A 343 -10.78 7.17 -2.19
C PRO A 343 -11.15 6.11 -1.16
N ARG A 344 -10.46 6.14 -0.01
CA ARG A 344 -10.80 5.27 1.12
C ARG A 344 -11.61 6.09 2.11
N ALA A 345 -12.87 5.74 2.26
CA ALA A 345 -13.79 6.33 3.23
C ALA A 345 -13.88 5.44 4.48
N ILE A 346 -13.81 6.04 5.65
CA ILE A 346 -13.90 5.39 6.96
C ILE A 346 -14.96 6.12 7.75
N SER A 347 -15.91 5.41 8.34
CA SER A 347 -16.90 5.99 9.23
C SER A 347 -17.13 5.06 10.41
N GLY A 348 -17.30 5.61 11.61
CA GLY A 348 -17.49 4.78 12.80
C GLY A 348 -17.83 5.52 14.05
N PHE A 349 -18.03 4.76 15.10
CA PHE A 349 -18.37 5.26 16.42
C PHE A 349 -17.26 4.93 17.41
N ARG A 350 -17.03 5.85 18.33
CA ARG A 350 -16.11 5.68 19.45
C ARG A 350 -16.83 5.85 20.77
N ARG A 351 -16.33 5.16 21.81
CA ARG A 351 -16.82 5.30 23.18
C ARG A 351 -15.70 5.24 24.20
N ALA A 352 -15.75 6.14 25.18
CA ALA A 352 -14.87 6.12 26.34
C ALA A 352 -15.48 5.25 27.46
N PHE A 353 -14.68 4.38 28.04
CA PHE A 353 -14.99 3.49 29.15
C PHE A 353 -14.15 3.88 30.36
N GLY A 354 -14.73 4.72 31.21
CA GLY A 354 -13.99 5.32 32.32
C GLY A 354 -12.91 6.31 31.87
N LYS A 355 -11.84 6.46 32.66
CA LYS A 355 -10.74 7.42 32.42
C LYS A 355 -9.62 6.84 31.54
N HIS A 356 -9.53 5.52 31.42
CA HIS A 356 -8.37 4.85 30.86
C HIS A 356 -8.60 4.18 29.51
N TRP A 357 -9.82 3.81 29.18
CA TRP A 357 -10.11 3.05 27.98
C TRP A 357 -11.00 3.83 27.01
N GLN A 358 -10.66 3.73 25.75
CA GLN A 358 -11.50 4.17 24.64
C GLN A 358 -11.47 3.08 23.56
N ALA A 359 -12.60 2.79 22.95
CA ALA A 359 -12.69 1.85 21.85
C ALA A 359 -13.65 2.35 20.78
N GLY A 360 -13.50 1.85 19.57
CA GLY A 360 -14.36 2.20 18.46
C GLY A 360 -14.51 1.07 17.46
N VAL A 361 -15.59 1.15 16.70
CA VAL A 361 -15.86 0.29 15.56
C VAL A 361 -16.13 1.15 14.35
N GLN A 362 -15.65 0.71 13.20
CA GLN A 362 -15.69 1.47 11.96
C GLN A 362 -16.03 0.57 10.77
N VAL A 363 -16.55 1.17 9.72
CA VAL A 363 -16.71 0.59 8.41
C VAL A 363 -15.81 1.35 7.44
N ILE A 364 -15.08 0.62 6.64
CA ILE A 364 -14.17 1.14 5.63
C ILE A 364 -14.70 0.74 4.26
N ALA A 365 -14.71 1.69 3.32
CA ALA A 365 -15.04 1.47 1.92
C ALA A 365 -13.96 2.04 1.02
N GLY A 366 -13.69 1.40 -0.10
CA GLY A 366 -12.69 1.86 -1.08
C GLY A 366 -11.23 1.54 -0.72
N GLY A 367 -10.30 2.33 -1.25
CA GLY A 367 -8.88 2.01 -1.25
C GLY A 367 -8.56 0.89 -2.23
N TRP A 368 -7.82 -0.13 -1.81
CA TRP A 368 -7.50 -1.32 -2.62
C TRP A 368 -8.48 -2.49 -2.43
N GLY A 369 -9.45 -2.38 -1.53
CA GLY A 369 -10.28 -3.51 -1.16
C GLY A 369 -11.76 -3.20 -1.11
N ARG A 370 -12.52 -4.22 -0.69
CA ARG A 370 -13.97 -4.16 -0.53
C ARG A 370 -14.37 -3.44 0.77
N VAL A 371 -15.68 -3.25 0.96
CA VAL A 371 -16.23 -2.80 2.24
C VAL A 371 -15.88 -3.80 3.34
N ARG A 372 -15.41 -3.29 4.47
CA ARG A 372 -14.92 -4.09 5.59
C ARG A 372 -15.09 -3.39 6.92
N PRO A 373 -15.26 -4.14 8.02
CA PRO A 373 -15.24 -3.59 9.37
C PRO A 373 -13.81 -3.30 9.83
N ALA A 374 -13.70 -2.44 10.83
CA ALA A 374 -12.50 -2.24 11.61
C ALA A 374 -12.87 -1.99 13.08
N ALA A 375 -11.95 -2.27 13.96
CA ALA A 375 -12.10 -2.01 15.39
C ALA A 375 -10.77 -1.51 15.96
N TRP A 376 -10.86 -0.69 16.99
CA TRP A 376 -9.69 -0.20 17.68
C TRP A 376 -9.96 -0.05 19.18
N ALA A 377 -8.87 -0.10 19.95
CA ALA A 377 -8.88 0.18 21.37
C ALA A 377 -7.66 1.02 21.75
N ARG A 378 -7.85 2.01 22.59
CA ARG A 378 -6.79 2.84 23.16
C ARG A 378 -6.83 2.73 24.68
N TRP A 379 -5.68 2.45 25.26
CA TRP A 379 -5.47 2.43 26.68
C TRP A 379 -4.58 3.57 27.12
N ARG A 380 -5.13 4.49 27.94
CA ARG A 380 -4.38 5.57 28.57
C ARG A 380 -3.82 5.03 29.88
N MET A 381 -2.51 4.94 29.96
CA MET A 381 -1.78 4.46 31.13
C MET A 381 -1.61 5.60 32.15
N PRO A 382 -1.34 5.26 33.43
CA PRO A 382 -0.75 6.21 34.36
C PRO A 382 0.53 6.83 33.75
N ASN A 383 0.88 8.04 34.14
CA ASN A 383 2.09 8.75 33.68
C ASN A 383 2.02 9.26 32.22
N GLU A 384 0.86 9.71 31.77
CA GLU A 384 0.70 10.38 30.46
C GLU A 384 1.20 9.54 29.28
N ARG A 385 0.99 8.24 29.32
CA ARG A 385 1.29 7.32 28.22
C ARG A 385 0.01 6.76 27.63
N ALA A 386 0.03 6.46 26.35
CA ALA A 386 -1.08 5.77 25.72
C ALA A 386 -0.59 4.69 24.77
N PHE A 387 -1.34 3.60 24.69
CA PHE A 387 -1.16 2.55 23.72
C PHE A 387 -2.46 2.36 22.94
N MET A 388 -2.38 2.24 21.63
CA MET A 388 -3.51 1.98 20.76
C MET A 388 -3.21 0.79 19.85
N ILE A 389 -4.21 -0.04 19.69
CA ILE A 389 -4.27 -1.08 18.67
C ILE A 389 -5.46 -0.81 17.77
N TYR A 390 -5.26 -0.95 16.48
CA TYR A 390 -6.31 -0.88 15.47
C TYR A 390 -6.20 -2.10 14.54
N ILE A 391 -7.31 -2.72 14.22
CA ILE A 391 -7.40 -3.92 13.41
C ILE A 391 -8.44 -3.68 12.32
N GLU A 392 -8.03 -3.81 11.06
CA GLU A 392 -8.96 -3.89 9.95
C GLU A 392 -9.32 -5.34 9.68
N ASP A 393 -10.56 -5.54 9.33
CA ASP A 393 -11.12 -6.85 9.03
C ASP A 393 -10.80 -7.88 10.13
N PRO A 394 -11.28 -7.66 11.37
CA PRO A 394 -10.96 -8.56 12.48
C PRO A 394 -11.39 -10.00 12.23
N TRP A 395 -12.45 -10.22 11.44
CA TRP A 395 -12.87 -11.57 11.02
C TRP A 395 -11.90 -12.19 10.00
N GLY A 396 -11.32 -11.36 9.14
CA GLY A 396 -10.32 -11.80 8.16
C GLY A 396 -9.06 -12.39 8.78
N TRP A 397 -8.76 -12.08 10.05
CA TRP A 397 -7.61 -12.67 10.74
C TRP A 397 -7.78 -14.16 11.07
N GLY A 398 -9.03 -14.62 11.18
CA GLY A 398 -9.37 -16.03 11.42
C GLY A 398 -9.78 -16.80 10.16
N SER A 399 -9.71 -16.19 8.98
CA SER A 399 -10.17 -16.80 7.72
C SER A 399 -9.14 -16.69 6.62
N ASP A 400 -8.85 -17.81 5.95
CA ASP A 400 -7.96 -17.84 4.79
C ASP A 400 -8.62 -17.27 3.53
N SER A 401 -9.95 -17.20 3.50
CA SER A 401 -10.73 -16.58 2.42
C SER A 401 -10.87 -15.05 2.55
N ALA A 402 -10.16 -14.41 3.47
CA ALA A 402 -10.20 -12.96 3.63
C ALA A 402 -9.43 -12.24 2.51
N TYR A 403 -10.01 -11.16 2.00
CA TYR A 403 -9.44 -10.33 0.94
C TYR A 403 -8.42 -9.29 1.45
N GLY A 404 -7.99 -9.42 2.68
CA GLY A 404 -6.95 -8.60 3.25
C GLY A 404 -7.03 -8.52 4.76
N ARG A 405 -5.96 -8.03 5.34
CA ARG A 405 -5.76 -7.89 6.78
C ARG A 405 -5.01 -6.62 7.08
N GLY A 406 -5.17 -6.13 8.30
CA GLY A 406 -4.40 -5.00 8.69
C GLY A 406 -4.37 -4.73 10.18
N VAL A 407 -3.23 -4.20 10.69
CA VAL A 407 -3.02 -3.83 12.09
C VAL A 407 -2.27 -2.51 12.24
N THR A 408 -2.66 -1.68 13.20
CA THR A 408 -1.91 -0.53 13.69
C THR A 408 -1.55 -0.72 15.15
N LEU A 409 -0.33 -0.39 15.49
CA LEU A 409 0.11 -0.22 16.86
C LEU A 409 0.62 1.20 17.04
N ARG A 410 0.15 1.90 18.06
CA ARG A 410 0.64 3.24 18.39
C ARG A 410 0.92 3.33 19.87
N TYR A 411 2.09 3.83 20.19
CA TYR A 411 2.49 4.18 21.55
C TYR A 411 2.80 5.67 21.60
N GLU A 412 2.32 6.33 22.64
CA GLU A 412 2.50 7.76 22.87
C GLU A 412 3.05 7.99 24.28
N SER A 413 4.02 8.90 24.40
CA SER A 413 4.44 9.54 25.63
C SER A 413 4.00 11.00 25.51
N LEU A 414 3.00 11.39 26.27
CA LEU A 414 2.36 12.72 26.21
C LEU A 414 3.13 13.78 27.00
#